data_81dab0d58264dc7f877a9903d4cc0db6
#
_entry.id   81dab0d58264dc7f877a9903d4cc0db6
#
_cell.length_a   1.000
_cell.length_b   1.000
_cell.length_c   1.000
_cell.angle_alpha   90.00
_cell.angle_beta   90.00
_cell.angle_gamma   90.00
#
_symmetry.space_group_name_H-M   'P 1'
#
loop_
_entity.id
_entity.type
_entity.pdbx_description
1 polymer ?
#
loop_
_entity_poly.entity_id
_entity_poly.type
_entity_poly.pdbx_seq_one_letter_code
_entity_poly.pdbx_strand_id
1 'polypeptide(L)'
;SVSRGLGDVYKRQDNVLTVSVSNQDLKFYNSLTSQKETFKPLNKKKVGMYVCGPTVYNTVHLGNCRTFISFDVIYRYLKHLGYEIRYVRNITDVGHLEENSDEDKVSKRAKIENLEPMEVVQKYTNEFHEIMQKFGLNKPSIEPTASGHIPEQIEMIEEIIRNGHAYEKNGSIYFDL
;
A
#
# COMPACT_ATOMS: atom_id res chain seq x y z
N SER A 1 54.85 20.52 -18.87
CA SER A 1 53.92 19.63 -18.16
C SER A 1 52.72 20.42 -17.68
N VAL A 2 51.60 20.28 -18.34
CA VAL A 2 50.34 20.92 -17.96
C VAL A 2 49.53 19.92 -17.16
N SER A 3 49.37 20.12 -15.86
CA SER A 3 48.48 19.37 -15.00
C SER A 3 47.03 19.76 -15.36
N ARG A 4 46.32 18.91 -16.05
CA ARG A 4 44.87 19.06 -16.21
C ARG A 4 44.23 18.62 -14.89
N GLY A 5 43.67 19.60 -14.19
CA GLY A 5 43.06 19.41 -12.88
C GLY A 5 41.75 18.59 -12.98
N LEU A 6 41.51 17.81 -11.95
CA LEU A 6 40.31 16.99 -11.70
C LEU A 6 38.96 17.79 -11.69
N GLY A 7 39.02 19.11 -11.92
CA GLY A 7 37.85 19.99 -11.92
C GLY A 7 36.94 19.89 -13.16
N ASP A 8 37.43 19.34 -14.27
CA ASP A 8 36.66 19.29 -15.52
C ASP A 8 35.76 18.07 -15.69
N VAL A 9 35.90 17.06 -14.80
CA VAL A 9 35.09 15.84 -14.85
C VAL A 9 33.71 16.04 -14.18
N TYR A 10 33.60 16.98 -13.24
CA TYR A 10 32.36 17.23 -12.50
C TYR A 10 31.39 18.21 -13.16
N LYS A 11 31.78 18.94 -14.21
CA LYS A 11 30.91 19.88 -14.91
C LYS A 11 30.04 19.29 -16.02
N ARG A 12 30.07 17.98 -16.22
CA ARG A 12 29.25 17.29 -17.25
C ARG A 12 27.97 16.61 -16.74
N GLN A 13 27.61 16.77 -15.47
CA GLN A 13 26.42 16.11 -14.89
C GLN A 13 25.15 16.97 -14.83
N ASP A 14 25.18 18.23 -15.26
CA ASP A 14 24.02 19.13 -15.20
C ASP A 14 23.15 19.16 -16.46
N ASN A 15 23.44 18.32 -17.45
CA ASN A 15 22.49 18.07 -18.54
C ASN A 15 21.67 16.80 -18.25
N VAL A 16 20.90 16.79 -17.16
CA VAL A 16 19.74 15.93 -17.05
C VAL A 16 18.79 16.37 -18.16
N LEU A 17 18.71 15.58 -19.23
CA LEU A 17 17.66 15.70 -20.22
C LEU A 17 16.32 15.64 -19.46
N THR A 18 15.77 16.81 -19.18
CA THR A 18 14.38 16.95 -18.75
C THR A 18 13.53 16.57 -19.97
N VAL A 19 13.34 15.27 -20.15
CA VAL A 19 12.30 14.79 -21.06
C VAL A 19 11.00 15.29 -20.45
N SER A 20 10.39 16.29 -21.06
CA SER A 20 9.05 16.73 -20.73
C SER A 20 8.10 15.62 -21.17
N VAL A 21 7.96 14.59 -20.34
CA VAL A 21 6.95 13.55 -20.55
C VAL A 21 5.60 14.21 -20.32
N SER A 22 4.85 14.40 -21.38
CA SER A 22 3.50 14.94 -21.26
C SER A 22 2.65 13.90 -20.52
N ASN A 23 1.97 14.31 -19.46
CA ASN A 23 1.05 13.49 -18.67
C ASN A 23 -0.15 12.96 -19.48
N GLN A 24 -0.25 13.36 -20.75
CA GLN A 24 -1.43 13.10 -21.58
C GLN A 24 -1.61 11.63 -21.97
N ASP A 25 -0.56 10.81 -21.82
CA ASP A 25 -0.59 9.40 -22.26
C ASP A 25 -0.69 8.39 -21.12
N LEU A 26 -0.64 8.84 -19.83
CA LEU A 26 -0.78 7.92 -18.70
C LEU A 26 -2.22 7.45 -18.58
N LYS A 27 -2.42 6.13 -18.69
CA LYS A 27 -3.73 5.50 -18.56
C LYS A 27 -3.67 4.37 -17.55
N PHE A 28 -4.72 4.24 -16.75
CA PHE A 28 -4.95 3.12 -15.85
C PHE A 28 -6.21 2.37 -16.26
N TYR A 29 -6.21 1.06 -16.02
CA TYR A 29 -7.43 0.28 -16.10
C TYR A 29 -8.28 0.56 -14.87
N ASN A 30 -9.50 1.03 -15.09
CA ASN A 30 -10.47 1.29 -14.04
C ASN A 30 -11.45 0.11 -13.96
N SER A 31 -11.44 -0.61 -12.84
CA SER A 31 -12.31 -1.76 -12.64
C SER A 31 -13.79 -1.40 -12.59
N LEU A 32 -14.13 -0.18 -12.15
CA LEU A 32 -15.52 0.31 -12.11
C LEU A 32 -16.13 0.44 -13.49
N THR A 33 -15.36 0.98 -14.44
CA THR A 33 -15.82 1.18 -15.84
C THR A 33 -15.38 0.08 -16.78
N SER A 34 -14.51 -0.84 -16.30
CA SER A 34 -13.88 -1.91 -17.10
C SER A 34 -13.11 -1.40 -18.33
N GLN A 35 -12.55 -0.19 -18.25
CA GLN A 35 -11.85 0.45 -19.37
C GLN A 35 -10.51 1.05 -18.93
N LYS A 36 -9.60 1.25 -19.90
CA LYS A 36 -8.40 2.07 -19.70
C LYS A 36 -8.74 3.53 -19.86
N GLU A 37 -8.59 4.28 -18.78
CA GLU A 37 -8.90 5.71 -18.72
C GLU A 37 -7.64 6.54 -18.56
N THR A 38 -7.63 7.74 -19.14
CA THR A 38 -6.55 8.71 -18.94
C THR A 38 -6.52 9.14 -17.48
N PHE A 39 -5.35 9.06 -16.87
CA PHE A 39 -5.15 9.46 -15.49
C PHE A 39 -5.39 10.95 -15.31
N LYS A 40 -6.31 11.29 -14.43
CA LYS A 40 -6.63 12.67 -14.04
C LYS A 40 -6.52 12.78 -12.52
N PRO A 41 -5.46 13.39 -11.97
CA PRO A 41 -5.34 13.55 -10.53
C PRO A 41 -6.41 14.51 -10.00
N LEU A 42 -6.96 14.22 -8.82
CA LEU A 42 -7.90 15.11 -8.13
C LEU A 42 -7.26 16.45 -7.74
N ASN A 43 -5.96 16.41 -7.49
CA ASN A 43 -5.15 17.61 -7.22
C ASN A 43 -4.01 17.68 -8.22
N LYS A 44 -3.76 18.86 -8.82
CA LYS A 44 -2.78 19.05 -9.91
C LYS A 44 -1.35 18.60 -9.59
N LYS A 45 -0.95 18.58 -8.33
CA LYS A 45 0.42 18.23 -7.90
C LYS A 45 0.49 17.03 -6.96
N LYS A 46 -0.63 16.61 -6.38
CA LYS A 46 -0.65 15.57 -5.34
C LYS A 46 -1.48 14.37 -5.78
N VAL A 47 -0.94 13.19 -5.52
CA VAL A 47 -1.61 11.91 -5.78
C VAL A 47 -1.69 11.13 -4.48
N GLY A 48 -2.90 10.75 -4.07
CA GLY A 48 -3.11 9.73 -3.05
C GLY A 48 -3.06 8.35 -3.70
N MET A 49 -2.24 7.46 -3.19
CA MET A 49 -2.14 6.08 -3.62
C MET A 49 -2.35 5.16 -2.43
N TYR A 50 -3.38 4.34 -2.48
CA TYR A 50 -3.63 3.29 -1.49
C TYR A 50 -3.38 1.92 -2.13
N VAL A 51 -2.58 1.10 -1.48
CA VAL A 51 -2.30 -0.27 -1.89
C VAL A 51 -2.66 -1.21 -0.75
N CYS A 52 -3.51 -2.19 -1.03
CA CYS A 52 -3.85 -3.20 -0.04
C CYS A 52 -2.60 -3.95 0.41
N GLY A 53 -2.36 -3.95 1.72
CA GLY A 53 -1.17 -4.55 2.32
C GLY A 53 -1.33 -6.02 2.67
N PRO A 54 -0.33 -6.62 3.33
CA PRO A 54 -0.37 -8.02 3.71
C PRO A 54 -1.26 -8.27 4.93
N THR A 55 -1.76 -9.51 5.04
CA THR A 55 -2.19 -10.07 6.32
C THR A 55 -0.98 -10.78 6.94
N VAL A 56 -0.56 -10.31 8.12
CA VAL A 56 0.72 -10.68 8.72
C VAL A 56 0.61 -11.91 9.63
N TYR A 57 0.24 -13.03 9.07
CA TYR A 57 0.17 -14.33 9.75
C TYR A 57 1.13 -15.38 9.17
N ASN A 58 1.78 -15.08 8.05
CA ASN A 58 2.71 -15.98 7.36
C ASN A 58 3.68 -15.19 6.49
N THR A 59 4.79 -15.85 6.11
CA THR A 59 5.74 -15.32 5.11
C THR A 59 5.05 -15.00 3.81
N VAL A 60 5.34 -13.83 3.25
CA VAL A 60 4.82 -13.44 1.94
C VAL A 60 5.51 -14.26 0.84
N HIS A 61 4.72 -14.77 -0.09
CA HIS A 61 5.24 -15.48 -1.26
C HIS A 61 5.40 -14.55 -2.47
N LEU A 62 6.04 -15.05 -3.52
CA LEU A 62 6.33 -14.27 -4.73
C LEU A 62 5.10 -13.62 -5.37
N GLY A 63 3.94 -14.27 -5.29
CA GLY A 63 2.67 -13.70 -5.76
C GLY A 63 2.28 -12.41 -5.05
N ASN A 64 2.46 -12.35 -3.71
CA ASN A 64 2.24 -11.12 -2.95
C ASN A 64 3.27 -10.05 -3.34
N CYS A 65 4.55 -10.43 -3.44
CA CYS A 65 5.63 -9.51 -3.82
C CYS A 65 5.37 -8.87 -5.19
N ARG A 66 4.84 -9.61 -6.15
CA ARG A 66 4.48 -9.09 -7.48
C ARG A 66 3.54 -7.88 -7.39
N THR A 67 2.56 -7.92 -6.52
CA THR A 67 1.64 -6.79 -6.30
C THR A 67 2.41 -5.55 -5.87
N PHE A 68 3.24 -5.67 -4.83
CA PHE A 68 3.99 -4.53 -4.29
C PHE A 68 5.02 -3.98 -5.28
N ILE A 69 5.69 -4.86 -6.03
CA ILE A 69 6.62 -4.46 -7.10
C ILE A 69 5.87 -3.67 -8.19
N SER A 70 4.70 -4.14 -8.62
CA SER A 70 3.90 -3.47 -9.66
C SER A 70 3.47 -2.07 -9.22
N PHE A 71 3.03 -1.91 -7.99
CA PHE A 71 2.66 -0.59 -7.45
C PHE A 71 3.86 0.31 -7.18
N ASP A 72 5.02 -0.25 -6.87
CA ASP A 72 6.26 0.55 -6.76
C ASP A 72 6.69 1.13 -8.11
N VAL A 73 6.51 0.38 -9.21
CA VAL A 73 6.74 0.92 -10.56
C VAL A 73 5.81 2.11 -10.83
N ILE A 74 4.53 2.00 -10.48
CA ILE A 74 3.56 3.09 -10.61
C ILE A 74 3.98 4.28 -9.75
N TYR A 75 4.35 4.05 -8.50
CA TYR A 75 4.83 5.08 -7.58
C TYR A 75 6.03 5.84 -8.17
N ARG A 76 7.06 5.12 -8.64
CA ARG A 76 8.26 5.72 -9.25
C ARG A 76 7.93 6.50 -10.50
N TYR A 77 7.04 5.99 -11.34
CA TYR A 77 6.65 6.67 -12.56
C TYR A 77 5.87 7.96 -12.28
N LEU A 78 4.89 7.94 -11.37
CA LEU A 78 4.19 9.14 -10.95
C LEU A 78 5.14 10.18 -10.34
N LYS A 79 6.11 9.74 -9.53
CA LYS A 79 7.15 10.62 -8.99
C LYS A 79 8.04 11.22 -10.09
N HIS A 80 8.41 10.42 -11.09
CA HIS A 80 9.15 10.88 -12.27
C HIS A 80 8.36 11.94 -13.05
N LEU A 81 7.05 11.86 -13.14
CA LEU A 81 6.17 12.87 -13.72
C LEU A 81 6.01 14.14 -12.85
N GLY A 82 6.68 14.22 -11.72
CA GLY A 82 6.69 15.40 -10.85
C GLY A 82 5.54 15.47 -9.84
N TYR A 83 4.79 14.38 -9.62
CA TYR A 83 3.78 14.33 -8.57
C TYR A 83 4.39 14.12 -7.18
N GLU A 84 3.83 14.79 -6.19
CA GLU A 84 3.99 14.48 -4.78
C GLU A 84 3.01 13.36 -4.43
N ILE A 85 3.52 12.22 -3.94
CA ILE A 85 2.70 11.04 -3.72
C ILE A 85 2.56 10.76 -2.23
N ARG A 86 1.32 10.73 -1.73
CA ARG A 86 1.00 10.16 -0.43
C ARG A 86 0.67 8.69 -0.63
N TYR A 87 1.63 7.83 -0.35
CA TYR A 87 1.49 6.39 -0.47
C TYR A 87 1.08 5.77 0.87
N VAL A 88 -0.07 5.10 0.90
CA VAL A 88 -0.62 4.39 2.05
C VAL A 88 -0.70 2.91 1.74
N ARG A 89 -0.26 2.07 2.67
CA ARG A 89 -0.39 0.62 2.62
C ARG A 89 -0.76 0.13 4.02
N ASN A 90 -1.86 -0.60 4.15
CA ASN A 90 -2.26 -1.13 5.46
C ASN A 90 -1.46 -2.38 5.85
N ILE A 91 -1.49 -2.68 7.14
CA ILE A 91 -1.12 -3.99 7.70
C ILE A 91 -2.39 -4.59 8.31
N THR A 92 -2.80 -5.76 7.82
CA THR A 92 -3.94 -6.49 8.40
C THR A 92 -3.41 -7.41 9.48
N ASP A 93 -3.53 -6.94 10.71
CA ASP A 93 -3.05 -7.61 11.92
C ASP A 93 -4.15 -8.33 12.70
N VAL A 94 -5.43 -8.15 12.32
CA VAL A 94 -6.60 -8.74 12.95
C VAL A 94 -7.79 -8.78 11.98
N GLY A 95 -8.77 -9.62 12.25
CA GLY A 95 -10.06 -9.64 11.54
C GLY A 95 -10.04 -10.31 10.17
N HIS A 96 -9.03 -11.11 9.87
CA HIS A 96 -9.00 -11.91 8.64
C HIS A 96 -9.39 -13.36 8.95
N LEU A 97 -10.69 -13.64 8.87
CA LEU A 97 -11.24 -14.96 9.14
C LEU A 97 -10.79 -16.00 8.10
N GLU A 98 -10.70 -17.25 8.51
CA GLU A 98 -10.50 -18.37 7.58
C GLU A 98 -11.80 -18.70 6.83
N GLU A 99 -11.65 -19.27 5.65
CA GLU A 99 -12.78 -19.81 4.90
C GLU A 99 -13.46 -20.91 5.73
N ASN A 100 -14.77 -20.78 5.93
CA ASN A 100 -15.63 -21.72 6.68
C ASN A 100 -15.29 -21.84 8.19
N SER A 101 -14.67 -20.84 8.78
CA SER A 101 -14.34 -20.78 10.21
C SER A 101 -14.49 -19.36 10.73
N ASP A 102 -14.93 -19.22 11.98
CA ASP A 102 -14.94 -17.96 12.70
C ASP A 102 -13.56 -17.64 13.32
N GLU A 103 -12.53 -18.44 13.03
CA GLU A 103 -11.20 -18.27 13.57
C GLU A 103 -10.37 -17.28 12.73
N ASP A 104 -9.76 -16.32 13.40
CA ASP A 104 -8.84 -15.37 12.80
C ASP A 104 -7.50 -16.05 12.45
N LYS A 105 -6.95 -15.74 11.26
CA LYS A 105 -5.71 -16.34 10.75
C LYS A 105 -4.50 -16.09 11.62
N VAL A 106 -4.40 -14.91 12.24
CA VAL A 106 -3.31 -14.57 13.16
C VAL A 106 -3.42 -15.42 14.43
N SER A 107 -4.62 -15.53 15.01
CA SER A 107 -4.88 -16.32 16.20
C SER A 107 -4.61 -17.81 15.97
N LYS A 108 -4.99 -18.35 14.82
CA LYS A 108 -4.66 -19.73 14.43
C LYS A 108 -3.16 -19.95 14.32
N ARG A 109 -2.45 -19.03 13.67
CA ARG A 109 -1.00 -19.11 13.53
C ARG A 109 -0.29 -19.05 14.87
N ALA A 110 -0.74 -18.19 15.77
CA ALA A 110 -0.23 -18.08 17.13
C ALA A 110 -0.30 -19.41 17.89
N LYS A 111 -1.43 -20.12 17.80
CA LYS A 111 -1.57 -21.45 18.39
C LYS A 111 -0.60 -22.47 17.81
N ILE A 112 -0.40 -22.46 16.48
CA ILE A 112 0.51 -23.39 15.79
C ILE A 112 1.97 -23.13 16.21
N GLU A 113 2.37 -21.87 16.34
CA GLU A 113 3.73 -21.49 16.70
C GLU A 113 3.97 -21.41 18.22
N ASN A 114 2.93 -21.59 19.02
CA ASN A 114 2.96 -21.41 20.48
C ASN A 114 3.47 -20.03 20.89
N LEU A 115 2.91 -18.98 20.23
CA LEU A 115 3.19 -17.58 20.43
C LEU A 115 1.90 -16.83 20.78
N GLU A 116 2.04 -15.62 21.31
CA GLU A 116 0.90 -14.69 21.41
C GLU A 116 0.57 -14.08 20.03
N PRO A 117 -0.70 -13.74 19.73
CA PRO A 117 -1.10 -13.19 18.45
C PRO A 117 -0.26 -11.98 18.01
N MET A 118 0.06 -11.07 18.92
CA MET A 118 0.85 -9.88 18.61
C MET A 118 2.33 -10.19 18.36
N GLU A 119 2.87 -11.30 18.89
CA GLU A 119 4.22 -11.76 18.54
C GLU A 119 4.25 -12.27 17.09
N VAL A 120 3.21 -12.99 16.67
CA VAL A 120 3.04 -13.42 15.26
C VAL A 120 2.98 -12.19 14.34
N VAL A 121 2.15 -11.20 14.67
CA VAL A 121 2.04 -9.95 13.92
C VAL A 121 3.38 -9.26 13.79
N GLN A 122 4.09 -9.09 14.90
CA GLN A 122 5.40 -8.42 14.90
C GLN A 122 6.43 -9.17 14.05
N LYS A 123 6.50 -10.50 14.20
CA LYS A 123 7.42 -11.38 13.46
C LYS A 123 7.20 -11.24 11.95
N TYR A 124 5.98 -11.45 11.47
CA TYR A 124 5.69 -11.44 10.04
C TYR A 124 5.65 -10.04 9.43
N THR A 125 5.37 -9.01 10.21
CA THR A 125 5.53 -7.61 9.77
C THR A 125 6.99 -7.26 9.52
N ASN A 126 7.88 -7.63 10.43
CA ASN A 126 9.32 -7.40 10.28
C ASN A 126 9.85 -8.15 9.06
N GLU A 127 9.52 -9.44 8.93
CA GLU A 127 9.91 -10.25 7.77
C GLU A 127 9.41 -9.65 6.45
N PHE A 128 8.15 -9.19 6.42
CA PHE A 128 7.59 -8.51 5.26
C PHE A 128 8.41 -7.26 4.89
N HIS A 129 8.75 -6.42 5.86
CA HIS A 129 9.56 -5.22 5.60
C HIS A 129 10.94 -5.56 5.07
N GLU A 130 11.59 -6.59 5.62
CA GLU A 130 12.90 -7.07 5.13
C GLU A 130 12.81 -7.55 3.67
N ILE A 131 11.77 -8.29 3.33
CA ILE A 131 11.54 -8.76 1.96
C ILE A 131 11.30 -7.57 1.02
N MET A 132 10.47 -6.59 1.39
CA MET A 132 10.26 -5.38 0.59
C MET A 132 11.56 -4.59 0.39
N GLN A 133 12.39 -4.52 1.42
CA GLN A 133 13.70 -3.88 1.33
C GLN A 133 14.66 -4.63 0.40
N LYS A 134 14.68 -5.98 0.42
CA LYS A 134 15.49 -6.80 -0.50
C LYS A 134 15.11 -6.56 -1.97
N PHE A 135 13.83 -6.29 -2.25
CA PHE A 135 13.37 -5.89 -3.59
C PHE A 135 13.65 -4.40 -3.90
N GLY A 136 14.18 -3.62 -2.97
CA GLY A 136 14.46 -2.19 -3.17
C GLY A 136 13.21 -1.35 -3.34
N LEU A 137 12.08 -1.75 -2.74
CA LEU A 137 10.81 -1.05 -2.87
C LEU A 137 10.76 0.20 -1.98
N ASN A 138 10.06 1.22 -2.44
CA ASN A 138 9.83 2.42 -1.66
C ASN A 138 8.92 2.14 -0.46
N LYS A 139 9.27 2.73 0.67
CA LYS A 139 8.41 2.67 1.86
C LYS A 139 7.17 3.53 1.66
N PRO A 140 6.00 3.12 2.15
CA PRO A 140 4.82 3.97 2.18
C PRO A 140 5.02 5.16 3.13
N SER A 141 4.20 6.21 2.94
CA SER A 141 4.15 7.37 3.83
C SER A 141 3.62 6.99 5.21
N ILE A 142 2.71 6.02 5.25
CA ILE A 142 2.13 5.45 6.48
C ILE A 142 1.66 4.02 6.21
N GLU A 143 1.80 3.16 7.22
CA GLU A 143 1.26 1.79 7.26
C GLU A 143 0.29 1.65 8.44
N PRO A 144 -0.99 2.02 8.25
CA PRO A 144 -1.99 1.85 9.30
C PRO A 144 -2.27 0.37 9.55
N THR A 145 -2.39 -0.01 10.82
CA THR A 145 -2.84 -1.35 11.21
C THR A 145 -4.35 -1.37 11.40
N ALA A 146 -4.99 -2.51 11.19
CA ALA A 146 -6.43 -2.66 11.42
C ALA A 146 -6.78 -2.44 12.89
N SER A 147 -6.03 -3.05 13.82
CA SER A 147 -6.24 -2.90 15.27
C SER A 147 -6.01 -1.46 15.76
N GLY A 148 -5.06 -0.74 15.15
CA GLY A 148 -4.72 0.64 15.51
C GLY A 148 -5.76 1.68 15.08
N HIS A 149 -6.77 1.31 14.29
CA HIS A 149 -7.78 2.21 13.71
C HIS A 149 -9.22 1.80 14.06
N ILE A 150 -9.41 1.02 15.13
CA ILE A 150 -10.75 0.58 15.57
C ILE A 150 -11.68 1.77 15.87
N PRO A 151 -11.26 2.83 16.58
CA PRO A 151 -12.13 3.99 16.81
C PRO A 151 -12.63 4.63 15.52
N GLU A 152 -11.75 4.87 14.55
CA GLU A 152 -12.10 5.46 13.25
C GLU A 152 -13.00 4.55 12.41
N GLN A 153 -12.81 3.23 12.53
CA GLN A 153 -13.71 2.25 11.88
C GLN A 153 -15.10 2.31 12.50
N ILE A 154 -15.22 2.40 13.83
CA ILE A 154 -16.51 2.53 14.52
C ILE A 154 -17.21 3.81 14.10
N GLU A 155 -16.53 4.96 14.13
CA GLU A 155 -17.09 6.25 13.70
C GLU A 155 -17.62 6.19 12.27
N MET A 156 -16.87 5.59 11.36
CA MET A 156 -17.29 5.42 9.96
C MET A 156 -18.53 4.52 9.84
N ILE A 157 -18.57 3.39 10.57
CA ILE A 157 -19.70 2.45 10.57
C ILE A 157 -20.96 3.13 11.12
N GLU A 158 -20.84 3.89 12.20
CA GLU A 158 -21.96 4.68 12.75
C GLU A 158 -22.52 5.69 11.76
N GLU A 159 -21.63 6.34 10.98
CA GLU A 159 -22.05 7.26 9.93
C GLU A 159 -22.78 6.53 8.80
N ILE A 160 -22.30 5.37 8.37
CA ILE A 160 -22.94 4.53 7.34
C ILE A 160 -24.33 4.08 7.79
N ILE A 161 -24.49 3.66 9.06
CA ILE A 161 -25.80 3.31 9.63
C ILE A 161 -26.72 4.53 9.64
N ARG A 162 -26.23 5.69 10.11
CA ARG A 162 -27.00 6.94 10.19
C ARG A 162 -27.49 7.39 8.82
N ASN A 163 -26.73 7.12 7.78
CA ASN A 163 -27.09 7.42 6.39
C ASN A 163 -28.01 6.36 5.74
N GLY A 164 -28.37 5.30 6.47
CA GLY A 164 -29.29 4.26 6.01
C GLY A 164 -28.69 3.24 5.05
N HIS A 165 -27.37 3.10 5.03
CA HIS A 165 -26.65 2.15 4.16
C HIS A 165 -26.15 0.91 4.89
N ALA A 166 -26.47 0.75 6.17
CA ALA A 166 -26.14 -0.44 6.92
C ALA A 166 -27.23 -0.75 7.95
N TYR A 167 -27.32 -2.01 8.36
CA TYR A 167 -28.25 -2.50 9.36
C TYR A 167 -27.56 -3.46 10.33
N GLU A 168 -28.13 -3.53 11.56
CA GLU A 168 -27.70 -4.48 12.58
C GLU A 168 -28.54 -5.75 12.51
N LYS A 169 -27.90 -6.92 12.60
CA LYS A 169 -28.54 -8.21 12.73
C LYS A 169 -27.68 -9.15 13.56
N ASN A 170 -28.26 -9.72 14.62
CA ASN A 170 -27.60 -10.67 15.52
C ASN A 170 -26.25 -10.15 16.10
N GLY A 171 -26.18 -8.87 16.45
CA GLY A 171 -24.97 -8.25 17.00
C GLY A 171 -23.86 -7.96 15.98
N SER A 172 -24.13 -8.11 14.70
CA SER A 172 -23.23 -7.76 13.60
C SER A 172 -23.87 -6.67 12.72
N ILE A 173 -23.03 -5.85 12.12
CA ILE A 173 -23.45 -4.78 11.21
C ILE A 173 -23.15 -5.18 9.78
N TYR A 174 -24.13 -5.04 8.92
CA TYR A 174 -24.05 -5.39 7.51
C TYR A 174 -24.31 -4.16 6.65
N PHE A 175 -23.48 -3.98 5.62
CA PHE A 175 -23.71 -2.99 4.58
C PHE A 175 -24.85 -3.47 3.68
N ASP A 176 -25.81 -2.59 3.37
CA ASP A 176 -26.94 -2.88 2.48
C ASP A 176 -26.51 -2.60 1.03
N LEU A 177 -26.52 -3.66 0.18
CA LEU A 177 -26.02 -3.66 -1.20
C LEU A 177 -27.14 -3.45 -2.19
#